data_38178cd8bf9b57d4814bfe745512dc3a
#
_entry.id   38178cd8bf9b57d4814bfe745512dc3a
#
_cell.length_a   1.000
_cell.length_b   1.000
_cell.length_c   1.000
_cell.angle_alpha   90.00
_cell.angle_beta   90.00
_cell.angle_gamma   90.00
#
_symmetry.space_group_name_H-M   'P 1'
#
loop_
_entity.id
_entity.type
_entity.pdbx_description
1 polymer ?
#
loop_
_entity_poly.entity_id
_entity_poly.type
_entity_poly.pdbx_seq_one_letter_code
_entity_poly.pdbx_strand_id
1 'polypeptide(L)'
;MPLRQDARTIGLVGLAHGSSHFFHLLLPPLFPWLIAEFGFSYSELGLLVSVFFVISGVGQALSGFVVDRVGARPVMFFSLACFAVAGVLASLAQGYGGLVAAAALAGVGNAPFHPVDFTILNKRVSAQRLGHGFAVHGISGNLGWALAPLFMAGTTAATGSWRTACLCGGLLALVVLATMVWHRDALDDRQGAWAHQGAGAGAAAALPAEHPMAFLRLRSVWLCFAFFFWTTCALSAIQSFASPALQKMHGLPLSVTSMVVTGYMLFGAAGMVLGGFLVGRVARLEKTISICLLASAAALVLVGTGWLPGMAAVAVAALAGVGTGIAGPSRDMLIKRASPPGATGRVYGTVYSGLDLGFSVAAPVFGALLDRGLNGAIFYGSALTLALGVASAGLVGMGLAARAGRRVQAAA
;
A
#
# COMPACT_ATOMS: atom_id res chain seq x y z
N MET A 1 -9.92 6.83 31.02
CA MET A 1 -10.25 5.55 30.37
C MET A 1 -10.31 5.60 28.84
N PRO A 2 -10.91 6.60 28.18
CA PRO A 2 -11.00 6.56 26.69
C PRO A 2 -9.64 6.59 25.98
N LEU A 3 -8.62 7.30 26.49
CA LEU A 3 -7.31 7.38 25.85
C LEU A 3 -6.60 6.01 25.75
N ARG A 4 -6.59 5.22 26.82
CA ARG A 4 -5.93 3.89 26.83
C ARG A 4 -6.65 2.90 25.90
N GLN A 5 -7.97 3.00 25.82
CA GLN A 5 -8.77 2.13 24.94
C GLN A 5 -8.53 2.49 23.46
N ASP A 6 -8.59 3.78 23.09
CA ASP A 6 -8.31 4.25 21.74
C ASP A 6 -6.89 3.86 21.32
N ALA A 7 -5.88 4.15 22.15
CA ALA A 7 -4.48 3.82 21.86
C ALA A 7 -4.27 2.31 21.66
N ARG A 8 -4.94 1.46 22.48
CA ARG A 8 -4.89 0.00 22.35
C ARG A 8 -5.49 -0.46 21.01
N THR A 9 -6.70 0.01 20.69
CA THR A 9 -7.34 -0.34 19.41
C THR A 9 -6.51 0.14 18.20
N ILE A 10 -6.04 1.39 18.22
CA ILE A 10 -5.19 1.95 17.16
C ILE A 10 -3.90 1.13 17.01
N GLY A 11 -3.23 0.77 18.09
CA GLY A 11 -2.01 -0.03 18.06
C GLY A 11 -2.23 -1.45 17.52
N LEU A 12 -3.34 -2.11 17.93
CA LEU A 12 -3.68 -3.45 17.43
C LEU A 12 -4.02 -3.43 15.94
N VAL A 13 -4.85 -2.48 15.48
CA VAL A 13 -5.16 -2.34 14.06
C VAL A 13 -3.89 -2.00 13.27
N GLY A 14 -3.04 -1.10 13.80
CA GLY A 14 -1.75 -0.78 13.19
C GLY A 14 -0.83 -2.01 13.07
N LEU A 15 -0.76 -2.87 14.09
CA LEU A 15 0.03 -4.10 14.05
C LEU A 15 -0.51 -5.09 13.00
N ALA A 16 -1.82 -5.28 12.93
CA ALA A 16 -2.46 -6.14 11.95
C ALA A 16 -2.24 -5.60 10.53
N HIS A 17 -2.41 -4.29 10.31
CA HIS A 17 -2.18 -3.63 9.03
C HIS A 17 -0.70 -3.68 8.59
N GLY A 18 0.23 -3.44 9.51
CA GLY A 18 1.66 -3.62 9.25
C GLY A 18 2.01 -5.05 8.81
N SER A 19 1.34 -6.06 9.39
CA SER A 19 1.49 -7.46 8.97
C SER A 19 0.97 -7.69 7.55
N SER A 20 -0.15 -7.08 7.17
CA SER A 20 -0.67 -7.14 5.80
C SER A 20 0.37 -6.61 4.79
N HIS A 21 0.94 -5.43 5.04
CA HIS A 21 1.97 -4.85 4.19
C HIS A 21 3.29 -5.64 4.20
N PHE A 22 3.63 -6.29 5.32
CA PHE A 22 4.75 -7.23 5.37
C PHE A 22 4.53 -8.38 4.36
N PHE A 23 3.33 -8.94 4.31
CA PHE A 23 3.00 -10.04 3.40
C PHE A 23 2.91 -9.64 1.92
N HIS A 24 2.74 -8.36 1.58
CA HIS A 24 2.95 -7.86 0.21
C HIS A 24 4.36 -8.18 -0.29
N LEU A 25 5.33 -8.18 0.60
CA LEU A 25 6.75 -8.41 0.32
C LEU A 25 7.25 -9.74 0.89
N LEU A 26 6.38 -10.76 1.02
CA LEU A 26 6.81 -12.10 1.44
C LEU A 26 7.80 -12.72 0.46
N LEU A 27 7.52 -12.65 -0.84
CA LEU A 27 8.33 -13.28 -1.90
C LEU A 27 9.36 -12.34 -2.55
N PRO A 28 9.10 -11.07 -2.85
CA PRO A 28 10.02 -10.21 -3.61
C PRO A 28 11.45 -10.15 -3.07
N PRO A 29 11.72 -10.04 -1.76
CA PRO A 29 13.08 -10.05 -1.22
C PRO A 29 13.83 -11.36 -1.42
N LEU A 30 13.10 -12.46 -1.71
CA LEU A 30 13.63 -13.81 -1.90
C LEU A 30 13.94 -14.13 -3.38
N PHE A 31 13.63 -13.25 -4.32
CA PHE A 31 13.83 -13.47 -5.76
C PHE A 31 15.21 -14.01 -6.12
N PRO A 32 16.33 -13.49 -5.59
CA PRO A 32 17.65 -14.03 -5.92
C PRO A 32 17.81 -15.53 -5.58
N TRP A 33 17.26 -15.98 -4.46
CA TRP A 33 17.34 -17.39 -4.06
C TRP A 33 16.38 -18.27 -4.86
N LEU A 34 15.20 -17.76 -5.21
CA LEU A 34 14.22 -18.48 -6.05
C LEU A 34 14.74 -18.63 -7.48
N ILE A 35 15.44 -17.63 -8.02
CA ILE A 35 16.13 -17.72 -9.30
C ILE A 35 17.26 -18.76 -9.24
N ALA A 36 18.08 -18.71 -8.19
CA ALA A 36 19.20 -19.64 -8.05
C ALA A 36 18.75 -21.11 -7.92
N GLU A 37 17.62 -21.37 -7.26
CA GLU A 37 17.13 -22.73 -7.03
C GLU A 37 16.30 -23.29 -8.18
N PHE A 38 15.42 -22.46 -8.76
CA PHE A 38 14.42 -22.92 -9.73
C PHE A 38 14.65 -22.41 -11.16
N GLY A 39 15.57 -21.47 -11.36
CA GLY A 39 15.83 -20.88 -12.68
C GLY A 39 14.72 -19.93 -13.16
N PHE A 40 13.86 -19.42 -12.29
CA PHE A 40 12.78 -18.52 -12.67
C PHE A 40 13.31 -17.20 -13.25
N SER A 41 12.59 -16.68 -14.23
CA SER A 41 12.78 -15.33 -14.74
C SER A 41 12.17 -14.28 -13.79
N TYR A 42 12.61 -13.03 -13.91
CA TYR A 42 11.99 -11.92 -13.14
C TYR A 42 10.53 -11.68 -13.57
N SER A 43 10.18 -11.99 -14.82
CA SER A 43 8.78 -11.95 -15.31
C SER A 43 7.90 -12.93 -14.56
N GLU A 44 8.35 -14.19 -14.40
CA GLU A 44 7.61 -15.21 -13.65
C GLU A 44 7.46 -14.83 -12.18
N LEU A 45 8.51 -14.30 -11.57
CA LEU A 45 8.45 -13.81 -10.19
C LEU A 45 7.53 -12.58 -10.06
N GLY A 46 7.49 -11.70 -11.07
CA GLY A 46 6.53 -10.61 -11.15
C GLY A 46 5.08 -11.11 -11.25
N LEU A 47 4.83 -12.22 -11.94
CA LEU A 47 3.50 -12.85 -12.00
C LEU A 47 3.04 -13.39 -10.63
N LEU A 48 3.95 -13.85 -9.76
CA LEU A 48 3.59 -14.22 -8.38
C LEU A 48 3.06 -13.01 -7.61
N VAL A 49 3.68 -11.83 -7.79
CA VAL A 49 3.19 -10.57 -7.23
C VAL A 49 1.82 -10.21 -7.82
N SER A 50 1.64 -10.40 -9.14
CA SER A 50 0.33 -10.19 -9.78
C SER A 50 -0.76 -11.08 -9.21
N VAL A 51 -0.49 -12.36 -9.01
CA VAL A 51 -1.46 -13.32 -8.41
C VAL A 51 -1.94 -12.81 -7.06
N PHE A 52 -1.01 -12.40 -6.19
CA PHE A 52 -1.35 -11.83 -4.89
C PHE A 52 -2.29 -10.62 -5.03
N PHE A 53 -1.91 -9.62 -5.83
CA PHE A 53 -2.65 -8.36 -5.91
C PHE A 53 -3.94 -8.45 -6.73
N VAL A 54 -4.05 -9.32 -7.73
CA VAL A 54 -5.33 -9.57 -8.43
C VAL A 54 -6.34 -10.18 -7.47
N ILE A 55 -5.94 -11.19 -6.70
CA ILE A 55 -6.83 -11.85 -5.74
C ILE A 55 -7.19 -10.88 -4.61
N SER A 56 -6.21 -10.13 -4.11
CA SER A 56 -6.45 -9.09 -3.11
C SER A 56 -7.43 -8.03 -3.61
N GLY A 57 -7.22 -7.45 -4.77
CA GLY A 57 -8.05 -6.38 -5.31
C GLY A 57 -9.50 -6.82 -5.58
N VAL A 58 -9.69 -8.01 -6.19
CA VAL A 58 -11.02 -8.59 -6.40
C VAL A 58 -11.69 -8.90 -5.05
N GLY A 59 -10.96 -9.53 -4.15
CA GLY A 59 -11.46 -9.88 -2.83
C GLY A 59 -11.79 -8.64 -1.98
N GLN A 60 -11.01 -7.55 -2.10
CA GLN A 60 -11.26 -6.29 -1.39
C GLN A 60 -12.61 -5.67 -1.79
N ALA A 61 -12.98 -5.73 -3.06
CA ALA A 61 -14.27 -5.24 -3.53
C ALA A 61 -15.44 -6.01 -2.92
N LEU A 62 -15.25 -7.30 -2.58
CA LEU A 62 -16.26 -8.18 -2.01
C LEU A 62 -16.26 -8.22 -0.48
N SER A 63 -15.14 -7.97 0.13
CA SER A 63 -14.95 -8.15 1.58
C SER A 63 -15.79 -7.20 2.44
N GLY A 64 -16.16 -6.03 1.93
CA GLY A 64 -17.09 -5.13 2.62
C GLY A 64 -18.42 -5.80 2.95
N PHE A 65 -18.98 -6.57 2.02
CA PHE A 65 -20.24 -7.33 2.23
C PHE A 65 -20.07 -8.44 3.28
N VAL A 66 -18.90 -9.06 3.33
CA VAL A 66 -18.58 -10.10 4.33
C VAL A 66 -18.44 -9.45 5.71
N VAL A 67 -17.71 -8.34 5.81
CA VAL A 67 -17.52 -7.57 7.05
C VAL A 67 -18.84 -7.10 7.62
N ASP A 68 -19.76 -6.62 6.77
CA ASP A 68 -21.09 -6.16 7.21
C ASP A 68 -21.95 -7.30 7.79
N ARG A 69 -21.81 -8.53 7.29
CA ARG A 69 -22.57 -9.69 7.75
C ARG A 69 -21.95 -10.39 8.95
N VAL A 70 -20.66 -10.62 8.90
CA VAL A 70 -19.91 -11.46 9.86
C VAL A 70 -19.30 -10.62 10.98
N GLY A 71 -19.00 -9.35 10.71
CA GLY A 71 -18.27 -8.43 11.59
C GLY A 71 -16.79 -8.38 11.23
N ALA A 72 -16.13 -7.26 11.57
CA ALA A 72 -14.75 -7.00 11.20
C ALA A 72 -13.75 -7.90 11.94
N ARG A 73 -13.96 -8.14 13.24
CA ARG A 73 -13.04 -8.92 14.08
C ARG A 73 -12.80 -10.36 13.57
N PRO A 74 -13.82 -11.21 13.30
CA PRO A 74 -13.57 -12.56 12.83
C PRO A 74 -12.93 -12.59 11.43
N VAL A 75 -13.23 -11.59 10.58
CA VAL A 75 -12.61 -11.46 9.26
C VAL A 75 -11.13 -11.11 9.38
N MET A 76 -10.72 -10.24 10.34
CA MET A 76 -9.31 -9.98 10.64
C MET A 76 -8.58 -11.26 11.07
N PHE A 77 -9.19 -12.08 11.93
CA PHE A 77 -8.58 -13.33 12.37
C PHE A 77 -8.39 -14.32 11.21
N PHE A 78 -9.39 -14.44 10.35
CA PHE A 78 -9.30 -15.23 9.12
C PHE A 78 -8.15 -14.74 8.22
N SER A 79 -8.03 -13.44 8.03
CA SER A 79 -6.96 -12.84 7.22
C SER A 79 -5.55 -13.17 7.73
N LEU A 80 -5.33 -13.00 9.04
CA LEU A 80 -4.06 -13.36 9.67
C LEU A 80 -3.77 -14.86 9.63
N ALA A 81 -4.80 -15.70 9.76
CA ALA A 81 -4.67 -17.15 9.60
C ALA A 81 -4.27 -17.52 8.17
N CYS A 82 -4.84 -16.87 7.14
CA CYS A 82 -4.42 -17.04 5.76
C CYS A 82 -2.93 -16.70 5.58
N PHE A 83 -2.44 -15.62 6.18
CA PHE A 83 -1.01 -15.28 6.13
C PHE A 83 -0.13 -16.34 6.80
N ALA A 84 -0.52 -16.83 7.97
CA ALA A 84 0.22 -17.89 8.65
C ALA A 84 0.34 -19.14 7.76
N VAL A 85 -0.78 -19.58 7.18
CA VAL A 85 -0.80 -20.75 6.28
C VAL A 85 -0.04 -20.44 4.98
N ALA A 86 -0.15 -19.24 4.41
CA ALA A 86 0.60 -18.85 3.21
C ALA A 86 2.12 -18.92 3.43
N GLY A 87 2.62 -18.48 4.59
CA GLY A 87 4.03 -18.62 4.94
C GLY A 87 4.48 -20.09 5.00
N VAL A 88 3.65 -20.98 5.58
CA VAL A 88 3.91 -22.44 5.59
C VAL A 88 3.89 -23.00 4.17
N LEU A 89 2.87 -22.67 3.37
CA LEU A 89 2.79 -23.13 1.97
C LEU A 89 4.00 -22.69 1.15
N ALA A 90 4.42 -21.42 1.30
CA ALA A 90 5.61 -20.92 0.63
C ALA A 90 6.86 -21.71 1.07
N SER A 91 7.01 -22.03 2.36
CA SER A 91 8.15 -22.79 2.87
C SER A 91 8.20 -24.24 2.33
N LEU A 92 7.06 -24.83 2.01
CA LEU A 92 6.92 -26.19 1.47
C LEU A 92 6.93 -26.24 -0.06
N ALA A 93 7.00 -25.08 -0.74
CA ALA A 93 6.93 -25.02 -2.20
C ALA A 93 8.12 -25.73 -2.85
N GLN A 94 7.83 -26.65 -3.79
CA GLN A 94 8.81 -27.41 -4.58
C GLN A 94 8.95 -26.88 -6.00
N GLY A 95 8.29 -25.76 -6.34
CA GLY A 95 8.30 -25.12 -7.65
C GLY A 95 7.26 -24.02 -7.76
N TYR A 96 7.07 -23.53 -8.98
CA TYR A 96 6.24 -22.37 -9.28
C TYR A 96 4.80 -22.50 -8.77
N GLY A 97 4.15 -23.65 -8.98
CA GLY A 97 2.76 -23.88 -8.55
C GLY A 97 2.55 -23.75 -7.04
N GLY A 98 3.51 -24.21 -6.22
CA GLY A 98 3.47 -24.05 -4.77
C GLY A 98 3.57 -22.56 -4.35
N LEU A 99 4.43 -21.81 -5.02
CA LEU A 99 4.56 -20.36 -4.77
C LEU A 99 3.31 -19.59 -5.23
N VAL A 100 2.69 -19.98 -6.35
CA VAL A 100 1.41 -19.43 -6.81
C VAL A 100 0.31 -19.67 -5.76
N ALA A 101 0.22 -20.89 -5.21
CA ALA A 101 -0.77 -21.20 -4.18
C ALA A 101 -0.55 -20.36 -2.89
N ALA A 102 0.71 -20.20 -2.48
CA ALA A 102 1.06 -19.36 -1.34
C ALA A 102 0.73 -17.88 -1.59
N ALA A 103 1.08 -17.33 -2.76
CA ALA A 103 0.76 -15.96 -3.16
C ALA A 103 -0.75 -15.74 -3.24
N ALA A 104 -1.50 -16.69 -3.82
CA ALA A 104 -2.95 -16.65 -3.90
C ALA A 104 -3.61 -16.61 -2.51
N LEU A 105 -3.19 -17.48 -1.60
CA LEU A 105 -3.73 -17.52 -0.24
C LEU A 105 -3.36 -16.25 0.56
N ALA A 106 -2.14 -15.74 0.37
CA ALA A 106 -1.75 -14.47 0.97
C ALA A 106 -2.60 -13.31 0.41
N GLY A 107 -2.92 -13.32 -0.90
CA GLY A 107 -3.85 -12.36 -1.52
C GLY A 107 -5.26 -12.42 -0.93
N VAL A 108 -5.80 -13.63 -0.67
CA VAL A 108 -7.07 -13.83 0.04
C VAL A 108 -7.02 -13.22 1.44
N GLY A 109 -5.92 -13.47 2.18
CA GLY A 109 -5.70 -12.89 3.50
C GLY A 109 -5.61 -11.36 3.47
N ASN A 110 -5.01 -10.78 2.43
CA ASN A 110 -4.84 -9.34 2.29
C ASN A 110 -6.15 -8.60 1.98
N ALA A 111 -7.00 -9.21 1.19
CA ALA A 111 -8.21 -8.60 0.63
C ALA A 111 -9.09 -7.83 1.64
N PRO A 112 -9.39 -8.35 2.85
CA PRO A 112 -10.33 -7.67 3.74
C PRO A 112 -9.70 -6.58 4.60
N PHE A 113 -8.37 -6.39 4.61
CA PHE A 113 -7.71 -5.53 5.59
C PHE A 113 -8.26 -4.11 5.63
N HIS A 114 -8.33 -3.40 4.50
CA HIS A 114 -8.85 -2.03 4.50
C HIS A 114 -10.30 -1.93 4.99
N PRO A 115 -11.27 -2.72 4.50
CA PRO A 115 -12.63 -2.72 5.06
C PRO A 115 -12.70 -3.04 6.55
N VAL A 116 -11.91 -4.01 7.01
CA VAL A 116 -11.84 -4.43 8.43
C VAL A 116 -11.27 -3.32 9.30
N ASP A 117 -10.09 -2.81 8.93
CA ASP A 117 -9.36 -1.82 9.71
C ASP A 117 -10.16 -0.53 9.87
N PHE A 118 -10.71 -0.02 8.75
CA PHE A 118 -11.55 1.19 8.80
C PHE A 118 -12.85 0.96 9.59
N THR A 119 -13.43 -0.24 9.52
CA THR A 119 -14.63 -0.57 10.31
C THR A 119 -14.32 -0.54 11.81
N ILE A 120 -13.23 -1.19 12.25
CA ILE A 120 -12.83 -1.20 13.65
C ILE A 120 -12.46 0.19 14.12
N LEU A 121 -11.64 0.93 13.38
CA LEU A 121 -11.23 2.30 13.75
C LEU A 121 -12.44 3.22 13.91
N ASN A 122 -13.37 3.22 12.94
CA ASN A 122 -14.54 4.08 12.99
C ASN A 122 -15.53 3.74 14.11
N LYS A 123 -15.63 2.46 14.49
CA LYS A 123 -16.58 2.02 15.52
C LYS A 123 -16.01 2.04 16.94
N ARG A 124 -14.68 1.93 17.08
CA ARG A 124 -14.02 1.72 18.38
C ARG A 124 -13.17 2.90 18.87
N VAL A 125 -12.74 3.77 17.96
CA VAL A 125 -11.91 4.93 18.28
C VAL A 125 -12.77 6.19 18.36
N SER A 126 -12.53 7.02 19.37
CA SER A 126 -13.25 8.29 19.55
C SER A 126 -13.01 9.24 18.36
N ALA A 127 -14.03 10.04 18.01
CA ALA A 127 -13.94 11.01 16.90
C ALA A 127 -12.74 11.97 17.02
N GLN A 128 -12.36 12.34 18.24
CA GLN A 128 -11.22 13.21 18.54
C GLN A 128 -9.88 12.60 18.15
N ARG A 129 -9.75 11.24 18.15
CA ARG A 129 -8.50 10.50 17.88
C ARG A 129 -8.54 9.69 16.59
N LEU A 130 -9.66 9.70 15.89
CA LEU A 130 -9.81 8.93 14.66
C LEU A 130 -8.76 9.33 13.60
N GLY A 131 -8.44 10.63 13.52
CA GLY A 131 -7.35 11.12 12.65
C GLY A 131 -5.99 10.53 13.01
N HIS A 132 -5.68 10.37 14.29
CA HIS A 132 -4.46 9.68 14.74
C HIS A 132 -4.51 8.19 14.38
N GLY A 133 -5.69 7.55 14.48
CA GLY A 133 -5.89 6.17 14.06
C GLY A 133 -5.54 5.95 12.59
N PHE A 134 -6.02 6.82 11.71
CA PHE A 134 -5.69 6.76 10.28
C PHE A 134 -4.21 7.07 9.99
N ALA A 135 -3.60 7.99 10.73
CA ALA A 135 -2.17 8.26 10.60
C ALA A 135 -1.31 7.05 11.01
N VAL A 136 -1.60 6.42 12.15
CA VAL A 136 -0.91 5.20 12.61
C VAL A 136 -1.12 4.05 11.61
N HIS A 137 -2.32 3.89 11.08
CA HIS A 137 -2.63 2.91 10.05
C HIS A 137 -1.72 3.10 8.81
N GLY A 138 -1.62 4.31 8.27
CA GLY A 138 -0.75 4.58 7.12
C GLY A 138 0.75 4.38 7.42
N ILE A 139 1.22 4.80 8.60
CA ILE A 139 2.61 4.62 9.02
C ILE A 139 2.92 3.14 9.22
N SER A 140 2.03 2.37 9.87
CA SER A 140 2.25 0.95 10.11
C SER A 140 2.37 0.14 8.82
N GLY A 141 1.63 0.50 7.77
CA GLY A 141 1.81 -0.08 6.44
C GLY A 141 3.21 0.14 5.88
N ASN A 142 3.72 1.37 5.93
CA ASN A 142 5.10 1.66 5.51
C ASN A 142 6.15 0.90 6.34
N LEU A 143 5.93 0.76 7.65
CA LEU A 143 6.82 -0.03 8.51
C LEU A 143 6.78 -1.52 8.16
N GLY A 144 5.60 -2.07 7.85
CA GLY A 144 5.47 -3.44 7.35
C GLY A 144 6.29 -3.67 6.10
N TRP A 145 6.19 -2.79 5.11
CA TRP A 145 7.01 -2.84 3.89
C TRP A 145 8.51 -2.66 4.16
N ALA A 146 8.89 -1.81 5.11
CA ALA A 146 10.30 -1.60 5.46
C ALA A 146 10.92 -2.81 6.16
N LEU A 147 10.16 -3.48 7.02
CA LEU A 147 10.62 -4.62 7.80
C LEU A 147 10.73 -5.90 6.97
N ALA A 148 9.85 -6.09 5.97
CA ALA A 148 9.80 -7.33 5.20
C ALA A 148 11.14 -7.67 4.51
N PRO A 149 11.80 -6.79 3.76
CA PRO A 149 13.09 -7.13 3.14
C PRO A 149 14.18 -7.46 4.16
N LEU A 150 14.24 -6.71 5.27
CA LEU A 150 15.21 -6.98 6.34
C LEU A 150 14.97 -8.35 6.98
N PHE A 151 13.73 -8.66 7.28
CA PHE A 151 13.34 -9.93 7.90
C PHE A 151 13.56 -11.10 6.94
N MET A 152 13.03 -11.04 5.73
CA MET A 152 13.08 -12.15 4.78
C MET A 152 14.50 -12.42 4.29
N ALA A 153 15.20 -11.39 3.79
CA ALA A 153 16.58 -11.56 3.32
C ALA A 153 17.55 -11.83 4.49
N GLY A 154 17.37 -11.15 5.64
CA GLY A 154 18.18 -11.36 6.83
C GLY A 154 18.06 -12.77 7.40
N THR A 155 16.83 -13.29 7.54
CA THR A 155 16.59 -14.66 8.00
C THR A 155 17.16 -15.68 7.01
N THR A 156 17.00 -15.44 5.71
CA THR A 156 17.58 -16.33 4.68
C THR A 156 19.10 -16.33 4.75
N ALA A 157 19.74 -15.18 4.90
CA ALA A 157 21.19 -15.09 5.03
C ALA A 157 21.71 -15.76 6.31
N ALA A 158 21.00 -15.61 7.43
CA ALA A 158 21.39 -16.19 8.72
C ALA A 158 21.20 -17.71 8.78
N THR A 159 20.20 -18.26 8.08
CA THR A 159 19.86 -19.69 8.12
C THR A 159 20.30 -20.48 6.88
N GLY A 160 20.73 -19.79 5.82
CA GLY A 160 21.01 -20.40 4.52
C GLY A 160 19.77 -20.88 3.77
N SER A 161 18.54 -20.57 4.23
CA SER A 161 17.30 -21.13 3.69
C SER A 161 16.19 -20.08 3.57
N TRP A 162 15.77 -19.78 2.35
CA TRP A 162 14.60 -18.93 2.09
C TRP A 162 13.28 -19.59 2.58
N ARG A 163 13.24 -20.93 2.62
CA ARG A 163 12.09 -21.67 3.18
C ARG A 163 11.92 -21.37 4.66
N THR A 164 13.04 -21.34 5.40
CA THR A 164 13.02 -20.95 6.81
C THR A 164 12.50 -19.52 6.99
N ALA A 165 12.89 -18.59 6.12
CA ALA A 165 12.37 -17.22 6.16
C ALA A 165 10.85 -17.18 5.94
N CYS A 166 10.32 -17.93 4.97
CA CYS A 166 8.88 -18.05 4.75
C CYS A 166 8.15 -18.64 5.96
N LEU A 167 8.69 -19.71 6.56
CA LEU A 167 8.12 -20.31 7.77
C LEU A 167 8.12 -19.30 8.93
N CYS A 168 9.22 -18.59 9.15
CA CYS A 168 9.30 -17.55 10.18
C CYS A 168 8.31 -16.41 9.92
N GLY A 169 8.08 -16.02 8.65
CA GLY A 169 7.03 -15.06 8.27
C GLY A 169 5.63 -15.58 8.65
N GLY A 170 5.34 -16.85 8.36
CA GLY A 170 4.10 -17.50 8.77
C GLY A 170 3.92 -17.55 10.31
N LEU A 171 4.99 -17.87 11.05
CA LEU A 171 4.99 -17.85 12.51
C LEU A 171 4.78 -16.43 13.07
N LEU A 172 5.36 -15.41 12.43
CA LEU A 172 5.11 -14.01 12.79
C LEU A 172 3.62 -13.68 12.66
N ALA A 173 2.97 -14.05 11.55
CA ALA A 173 1.53 -13.86 11.39
C ALA A 173 0.71 -14.61 12.45
N LEU A 174 1.14 -15.80 12.85
CA LEU A 174 0.50 -16.57 13.92
C LEU A 174 0.63 -15.86 15.27
N VAL A 175 1.80 -15.28 15.59
CA VAL A 175 2.02 -14.48 16.80
C VAL A 175 1.12 -13.24 16.80
N VAL A 176 1.01 -12.54 15.65
CA VAL A 176 0.09 -11.42 15.52
C VAL A 176 -1.35 -11.86 15.70
N LEU A 177 -1.77 -12.97 15.08
CA LEU A 177 -3.11 -13.54 15.27
C LEU A 177 -3.38 -13.86 16.75
N ALA A 178 -2.45 -14.52 17.42
CA ALA A 178 -2.58 -14.81 18.86
C ALA A 178 -2.73 -13.52 19.70
N THR A 179 -1.98 -12.48 19.34
CA THR A 179 -2.09 -11.16 19.99
C THR A 179 -3.48 -10.55 19.75
N MET A 180 -4.02 -10.63 18.52
CA MET A 180 -5.37 -10.14 18.22
C MET A 180 -6.46 -10.92 18.95
N VAL A 181 -6.31 -12.26 19.03
CA VAL A 181 -7.24 -13.12 19.77
C VAL A 181 -7.19 -12.81 21.28
N TRP A 182 -6.00 -12.62 21.84
CA TRP A 182 -5.82 -12.22 23.25
C TRP A 182 -6.48 -10.88 23.56
N HIS A 183 -6.45 -9.97 22.60
CA HIS A 183 -7.01 -8.62 22.75
C HIS A 183 -8.36 -8.45 22.03
N ARG A 184 -9.07 -9.52 21.72
CA ARG A 184 -10.30 -9.55 20.92
C ARG A 184 -11.37 -8.54 21.32
N ASP A 185 -11.45 -8.19 22.62
CA ASP A 185 -12.47 -7.26 23.13
C ASP A 185 -12.22 -5.82 22.66
N ALA A 186 -10.95 -5.45 22.42
CA ALA A 186 -10.59 -4.14 21.87
C ALA A 186 -10.92 -4.01 20.37
N LEU A 187 -11.13 -5.13 19.69
CA LEU A 187 -11.42 -5.22 18.25
C LEU A 187 -12.89 -5.52 17.94
N ASP A 188 -13.75 -5.66 18.98
CA ASP A 188 -15.16 -6.03 18.79
C ASP A 188 -15.97 -4.86 18.22
N ASP A 189 -16.20 -4.87 16.93
CA ASP A 189 -16.97 -3.86 16.20
C ASP A 189 -18.48 -3.89 16.44
N ARG A 190 -18.99 -4.90 17.16
CA ARG A 190 -20.40 -5.03 17.59
C ARG A 190 -20.67 -4.39 18.95
N GLN A 191 -19.63 -4.15 19.74
CA GLN A 191 -19.69 -3.57 21.08
C GLN A 191 -18.88 -2.27 21.13
N GLY A 192 -19.48 -1.13 20.86
CA GLY A 192 -18.77 0.14 20.96
C GLY A 192 -19.70 1.30 21.27
N ALA A 193 -19.30 2.18 22.19
CA ALA A 193 -20.03 3.41 22.53
C ALA A 193 -20.26 4.31 21.29
N TRP A 194 -19.51 4.10 20.22
CA TRP A 194 -19.54 4.89 18.98
C TRP A 194 -20.20 4.15 17.82
N ALA A 195 -20.60 2.87 18.00
CA ALA A 195 -21.26 2.06 16.96
C ALA A 195 -22.56 2.70 16.42
N HIS A 196 -23.18 3.59 17.18
CA HIS A 196 -24.43 4.26 16.80
C HIS A 196 -24.24 5.69 16.26
N GLN A 197 -23.07 6.31 16.43
CA GLN A 197 -22.85 7.70 15.95
C GLN A 197 -22.48 7.77 14.46
N GLY A 198 -21.95 6.69 13.87
CA GLY A 198 -21.66 6.62 12.43
C GLY A 198 -22.90 6.52 11.55
N ALA A 199 -24.01 6.00 12.09
CA ALA A 199 -25.29 5.90 11.38
C ALA A 199 -26.09 7.23 11.38
N GLY A 200 -25.79 8.14 12.34
CA GLY A 200 -26.52 9.40 12.48
C GLY A 200 -25.88 10.63 11.85
N ALA A 201 -24.57 10.58 11.55
CA ALA A 201 -23.86 11.73 10.96
C ALA A 201 -24.07 11.88 9.43
N GLY A 202 -24.85 11.01 8.81
CA GLY A 202 -25.17 11.01 7.38
C GLY A 202 -26.63 11.33 7.02
N ALA A 203 -27.47 11.70 7.98
CA ALA A 203 -28.82 12.19 7.70
C ALA A 203 -28.79 13.72 7.38
N ALA A 204 -27.88 14.15 6.54
CA ALA A 204 -28.07 15.36 5.76
C ALA A 204 -29.07 15.02 4.65
N ALA A 205 -30.14 15.82 4.55
CA ALA A 205 -31.29 15.73 3.66
C ALA A 205 -31.09 14.81 2.45
N ALA A 206 -31.93 13.79 2.34
CA ALA A 206 -31.97 12.89 1.20
C ALA A 206 -32.12 13.69 -0.09
N LEU A 207 -31.00 13.94 -0.76
CA LEU A 207 -31.03 14.26 -2.17
C LEU A 207 -31.69 13.07 -2.89
N PRO A 208 -32.45 13.32 -3.99
CA PRO A 208 -33.09 12.25 -4.74
C PRO A 208 -32.12 11.09 -4.95
N ALA A 209 -32.58 9.87 -4.73
CA ALA A 209 -31.74 8.65 -4.76
C ALA A 209 -31.06 8.51 -6.13
N GLU A 210 -29.93 9.15 -6.31
CA GLU A 210 -29.05 8.88 -7.44
C GLU A 210 -28.63 7.39 -7.39
N HIS A 211 -28.63 6.75 -8.54
CA HIS A 211 -28.22 5.35 -8.65
C HIS A 211 -26.91 5.10 -7.87
N PRO A 212 -26.80 4.05 -7.04
CA PRO A 212 -25.63 3.79 -6.18
C PRO A 212 -24.27 3.86 -6.89
N MET A 213 -24.26 3.63 -8.22
CA MET A 213 -23.07 3.66 -9.06
C MET A 213 -22.89 4.98 -9.84
N ALA A 214 -23.70 6.01 -9.58
CA ALA A 214 -23.62 7.29 -10.31
C ALA A 214 -22.25 7.97 -10.19
N PHE A 215 -21.55 7.77 -9.07
CA PHE A 215 -20.19 8.28 -8.85
C PHE A 215 -19.16 7.77 -9.87
N LEU A 216 -19.36 6.59 -10.49
CA LEU A 216 -18.48 6.07 -11.54
C LEU A 216 -18.54 6.88 -12.84
N ARG A 217 -19.56 7.72 -13.03
CA ARG A 217 -19.62 8.65 -14.17
C ARG A 217 -18.74 9.89 -13.96
N LEU A 218 -18.23 10.09 -12.77
CA LEU A 218 -17.40 11.26 -12.44
C LEU A 218 -15.97 11.07 -12.93
N ARG A 219 -15.54 11.91 -13.86
CA ARG A 219 -14.14 11.93 -14.35
C ARG A 219 -13.12 12.06 -13.21
N SER A 220 -13.44 12.81 -12.15
CA SER A 220 -12.57 12.97 -11.00
C SER A 220 -12.27 11.65 -10.27
N VAL A 221 -13.20 10.70 -10.21
CA VAL A 221 -13.01 9.38 -9.59
C VAL A 221 -11.98 8.57 -10.38
N TRP A 222 -12.12 8.53 -11.71
CA TRP A 222 -11.17 7.80 -12.58
C TRP A 222 -9.79 8.44 -12.64
N LEU A 223 -9.69 9.78 -12.52
CA LEU A 223 -8.41 10.45 -12.39
C LEU A 223 -7.71 10.15 -11.05
N CYS A 224 -8.48 10.06 -9.95
CA CYS A 224 -7.95 9.61 -8.67
C CYS A 224 -7.53 8.12 -8.71
N PHE A 225 -8.31 7.26 -9.36
CA PHE A 225 -7.94 5.87 -9.63
C PHE A 225 -6.63 5.79 -10.43
N ALA A 226 -6.54 6.54 -11.54
CA ALA A 226 -5.33 6.58 -12.38
C ALA A 226 -4.11 7.09 -11.60
N PHE A 227 -4.29 8.05 -10.69
CA PHE A 227 -3.24 8.50 -9.80
C PHE A 227 -2.68 7.35 -8.95
N PHE A 228 -3.56 6.59 -8.29
CA PHE A 228 -3.13 5.43 -7.50
C PHE A 228 -2.47 4.37 -8.36
N PHE A 229 -3.08 4.04 -9.50
CA PHE A 229 -2.52 3.08 -10.44
C PHE A 229 -1.08 3.44 -10.82
N TRP A 230 -0.84 4.67 -11.29
CA TRP A 230 0.48 5.10 -11.74
C TRP A 230 1.51 5.18 -10.61
N THR A 231 1.14 5.76 -9.46
CA THR A 231 2.07 5.85 -8.32
C THR A 231 2.39 4.48 -7.73
N THR A 232 1.46 3.55 -7.80
CA THR A 232 1.69 2.16 -7.36
C THR A 232 2.50 1.35 -8.37
N CYS A 233 2.41 1.63 -9.66
CA CYS A 233 3.33 1.06 -10.63
C CYS A 233 4.79 1.41 -10.28
N ALA A 234 5.07 2.68 -9.95
CA ALA A 234 6.39 3.08 -9.47
C ALA A 234 6.81 2.34 -8.21
N LEU A 235 5.90 2.22 -7.25
CA LEU A 235 6.14 1.55 -5.97
C LEU A 235 6.45 0.06 -6.17
N SER A 236 5.69 -0.64 -7.03
CA SER A 236 5.88 -2.04 -7.38
C SER A 236 7.27 -2.28 -7.98
N ALA A 237 7.72 -1.41 -8.90
CA ALA A 237 9.04 -1.48 -9.51
C ALA A 237 10.16 -1.36 -8.44
N ILE A 238 10.04 -0.40 -7.53
CA ILE A 238 11.03 -0.20 -6.46
C ILE A 238 11.02 -1.38 -5.48
N GLN A 239 9.86 -1.81 -5.02
CA GLN A 239 9.75 -2.89 -4.03
C GLN A 239 10.24 -4.23 -4.52
N SER A 240 9.98 -4.57 -5.79
CA SER A 240 10.28 -5.91 -6.32
C SER A 240 11.62 -5.96 -7.07
N PHE A 241 12.04 -4.87 -7.71
CA PHE A 241 13.12 -4.92 -8.69
C PHE A 241 14.25 -3.91 -8.49
N ALA A 242 14.14 -2.91 -7.61
CA ALA A 242 15.23 -1.95 -7.38
C ALA A 242 16.50 -2.62 -6.84
N SER A 243 16.35 -3.58 -5.91
CA SER A 243 17.50 -4.32 -5.36
C SER A 243 18.24 -5.12 -6.44
N PRO A 244 17.62 -6.04 -7.21
CA PRO A 244 18.31 -6.77 -8.26
C PRO A 244 18.81 -5.85 -9.40
N ALA A 245 18.14 -4.75 -9.71
CA ALA A 245 18.62 -3.78 -10.69
C ALA A 245 19.94 -3.14 -10.24
N LEU A 246 20.02 -2.66 -8.99
CA LEU A 246 21.22 -2.07 -8.43
C LEU A 246 22.38 -3.08 -8.30
N GLN A 247 22.08 -4.36 -8.00
CA GLN A 247 23.09 -5.42 -8.03
C GLN A 247 23.70 -5.54 -9.43
N LYS A 248 22.87 -5.62 -10.46
CA LYS A 248 23.34 -5.76 -11.85
C LYS A 248 24.04 -4.51 -12.38
N MET A 249 23.60 -3.30 -11.96
CA MET A 249 24.21 -2.04 -12.42
C MET A 249 25.56 -1.74 -11.76
N HIS A 250 25.73 -2.10 -10.48
CA HIS A 250 26.87 -1.64 -9.68
C HIS A 250 27.70 -2.77 -9.07
N GLY A 251 27.33 -4.03 -9.25
CA GLY A 251 28.04 -5.18 -8.65
C GLY A 251 27.97 -5.22 -7.12
N LEU A 252 27.00 -4.54 -6.50
CA LEU A 252 26.88 -4.47 -5.05
C LEU A 252 26.30 -5.78 -4.47
N PRO A 253 26.70 -6.17 -3.25
CA PRO A 253 26.13 -7.33 -2.59
C PRO A 253 24.65 -7.12 -2.25
N LEU A 254 23.88 -8.22 -2.20
CA LEU A 254 22.45 -8.20 -1.89
C LEU A 254 22.15 -7.54 -0.53
N SER A 255 23.02 -7.73 0.47
CA SER A 255 22.89 -7.11 1.79
C SER A 255 22.83 -5.59 1.75
N VAL A 256 23.50 -4.98 0.77
CA VAL A 256 23.48 -3.52 0.56
C VAL A 256 22.26 -3.13 -0.28
N THR A 257 22.03 -3.82 -1.39
CA THR A 257 20.97 -3.40 -2.33
C THR A 257 19.56 -3.63 -1.79
N SER A 258 19.36 -4.64 -0.92
CA SER A 258 18.09 -4.85 -0.23
C SER A 258 17.69 -3.67 0.69
N MET A 259 18.69 -2.89 1.17
CA MET A 259 18.43 -1.70 1.98
C MET A 259 17.71 -0.58 1.21
N VAL A 260 17.70 -0.62 -0.13
CA VAL A 260 17.00 0.39 -0.93
C VAL A 260 15.50 0.40 -0.65
N VAL A 261 14.87 -0.78 -0.56
CA VAL A 261 13.43 -0.89 -0.30
C VAL A 261 13.12 -0.44 1.12
N THR A 262 13.85 -0.95 2.10
CA THR A 262 13.72 -0.53 3.51
C THR A 262 13.89 0.97 3.66
N GLY A 263 14.95 1.53 3.08
CA GLY A 263 15.22 2.96 3.13
C GLY A 263 14.10 3.78 2.48
N TYR A 264 13.66 3.39 1.28
CA TYR A 264 12.56 4.06 0.58
C TYR A 264 11.28 4.09 1.43
N MET A 265 10.94 2.99 2.09
CA MET A 265 9.74 2.91 2.94
C MET A 265 9.89 3.72 4.23
N LEU A 266 11.06 3.68 4.89
CA LEU A 266 11.31 4.47 6.11
C LEU A 266 11.33 5.97 5.82
N PHE A 267 12.00 6.40 4.75
CA PHE A 267 11.96 7.78 4.30
C PHE A 267 10.56 8.19 3.84
N GLY A 268 9.80 7.27 3.24
CA GLY A 268 8.39 7.46 2.92
C GLY A 268 7.53 7.68 4.16
N ALA A 269 7.72 6.88 5.22
CA ALA A 269 7.03 7.07 6.50
C ALA A 269 7.38 8.42 7.14
N ALA A 270 8.66 8.79 7.18
CA ALA A 270 9.09 10.11 7.66
C ALA A 270 8.48 11.26 6.81
N GLY A 271 8.49 11.10 5.49
CA GLY A 271 7.84 12.03 4.56
C GLY A 271 6.32 12.15 4.82
N MET A 272 5.64 11.06 5.13
CA MET A 272 4.20 11.07 5.45
C MET A 272 3.90 11.87 6.72
N VAL A 273 4.75 11.77 7.75
CA VAL A 273 4.64 12.59 8.96
C VAL A 273 4.80 14.07 8.61
N LEU A 274 5.84 14.43 7.85
CA LEU A 274 6.07 15.81 7.39
C LEU A 274 4.90 16.32 6.54
N GLY A 275 4.40 15.51 5.61
CA GLY A 275 3.24 15.82 4.78
C GLY A 275 1.97 16.05 5.59
N GLY A 276 1.78 15.31 6.69
CA GLY A 276 0.67 15.49 7.63
C GLY A 276 0.64 16.90 8.25
N PHE A 277 1.80 17.43 8.63
CA PHE A 277 1.91 18.82 9.12
C PHE A 277 1.72 19.87 8.01
N LEU A 278 2.10 19.52 6.78
CA LEU A 278 2.06 20.43 5.64
C LEU A 278 0.65 20.56 5.05
N VAL A 279 -0.14 19.49 5.00
CA VAL A 279 -1.42 19.41 4.28
C VAL A 279 -2.43 20.46 4.72
N GLY A 280 -2.45 20.83 6.00
CA GLY A 280 -3.32 21.86 6.56
C GLY A 280 -2.89 23.31 6.25
N ARG A 281 -1.65 23.49 5.78
CA ARG A 281 -1.03 24.79 5.53
C ARG A 281 -0.93 25.16 4.06
N VAL A 282 -1.16 24.20 3.15
CA VAL A 282 -1.06 24.40 1.71
C VAL A 282 -2.42 24.65 1.07
N ALA A 283 -2.50 25.68 0.22
CA ALA A 283 -3.73 26.03 -0.49
C ALA A 283 -3.99 25.09 -1.68
N ARG A 284 -2.93 24.67 -2.39
CA ARG A 284 -2.99 23.86 -3.61
C ARG A 284 -2.34 22.50 -3.38
N LEU A 285 -3.16 21.51 -3.08
CA LEU A 285 -2.71 20.13 -2.80
C LEU A 285 -2.01 19.50 -4.01
N GLU A 286 -2.56 19.71 -5.21
CA GLU A 286 -2.01 19.21 -6.47
C GLU A 286 -0.59 19.75 -6.73
N LYS A 287 -0.29 20.99 -6.35
CA LYS A 287 1.05 21.58 -6.48
C LYS A 287 2.05 20.90 -5.55
N THR A 288 1.68 20.64 -4.30
CA THR A 288 2.52 19.91 -3.34
C THR A 288 2.82 18.49 -3.85
N ILE A 289 1.78 17.79 -4.30
CA ILE A 289 1.93 16.45 -4.90
C ILE A 289 2.91 16.51 -6.08
N SER A 290 2.73 17.47 -7.00
CA SER A 290 3.56 17.60 -8.20
C SER A 290 5.03 17.85 -7.86
N ILE A 291 5.33 18.80 -6.97
CA ILE A 291 6.71 19.11 -6.59
C ILE A 291 7.38 17.89 -5.95
N CYS A 292 6.71 17.23 -5.00
CA CYS A 292 7.28 16.11 -4.26
C CYS A 292 7.50 14.89 -5.15
N LEU A 293 6.51 14.54 -5.99
CA LEU A 293 6.63 13.37 -6.87
C LEU A 293 7.62 13.61 -8.01
N LEU A 294 7.69 14.83 -8.58
CA LEU A 294 8.68 15.14 -9.60
C LEU A 294 10.10 15.17 -9.04
N ALA A 295 10.29 15.64 -7.80
CA ALA A 295 11.59 15.54 -7.13
C ALA A 295 12.00 14.08 -6.92
N SER A 296 11.08 13.21 -6.49
CA SER A 296 11.33 11.76 -6.41
C SER A 296 11.62 11.15 -7.79
N ALA A 297 10.87 11.53 -8.81
CA ALA A 297 11.10 11.06 -10.18
C ALA A 297 12.48 11.47 -10.70
N ALA A 298 12.90 12.72 -10.48
CA ALA A 298 14.22 13.20 -10.88
C ALA A 298 15.35 12.44 -10.16
N ALA A 299 15.20 12.14 -8.87
CA ALA A 299 16.13 11.32 -8.13
C ALA A 299 16.23 9.90 -8.71
N LEU A 300 15.09 9.28 -9.07
CA LEU A 300 15.06 7.95 -9.69
C LEU A 300 15.66 7.97 -11.10
N VAL A 301 15.41 9.01 -11.90
CA VAL A 301 16.11 9.18 -13.21
C VAL A 301 17.60 9.20 -13.02
N LEU A 302 18.12 9.98 -12.05
CA LEU A 302 19.55 10.06 -11.77
C LEU A 302 20.13 8.69 -11.37
N VAL A 303 19.41 7.89 -10.57
CA VAL A 303 19.82 6.51 -10.26
C VAL A 303 19.86 5.66 -11.52
N GLY A 304 18.83 5.76 -12.37
CA GLY A 304 18.71 4.99 -13.62
C GLY A 304 19.85 5.24 -14.63
N THR A 305 20.50 6.42 -14.59
CA THR A 305 21.66 6.71 -15.48
C THR A 305 22.87 5.84 -15.21
N GLY A 306 23.00 5.28 -13.99
CA GLY A 306 24.20 4.56 -13.58
C GLY A 306 25.43 5.45 -13.30
N TRP A 307 25.31 6.78 -13.35
CA TRP A 307 26.43 7.70 -13.13
C TRP A 307 26.86 7.82 -11.66
N LEU A 308 25.92 7.52 -10.75
CA LEU A 308 26.22 7.57 -9.32
C LEU A 308 27.09 6.39 -8.90
N PRO A 309 28.04 6.57 -7.96
CA PRO A 309 28.66 5.45 -7.26
C PRO A 309 27.59 4.57 -6.60
N GLY A 310 27.77 3.26 -6.57
CA GLY A 310 26.73 2.31 -6.15
C GLY A 310 26.08 2.61 -4.80
N MET A 311 26.88 2.97 -3.77
CA MET A 311 26.33 3.36 -2.45
C MET A 311 25.49 4.65 -2.52
N ALA A 312 25.91 5.63 -3.35
CA ALA A 312 25.14 6.85 -3.56
C ALA A 312 23.84 6.56 -4.31
N ALA A 313 23.86 5.63 -5.28
CA ALA A 313 22.66 5.20 -5.99
C ALA A 313 21.64 4.58 -5.04
N VAL A 314 22.06 3.71 -4.11
CA VAL A 314 21.18 3.13 -3.06
C VAL A 314 20.60 4.25 -2.17
N ALA A 315 21.44 5.19 -1.71
CA ALA A 315 20.99 6.28 -0.85
C ALA A 315 20.01 7.23 -1.55
N VAL A 316 20.28 7.62 -2.80
CA VAL A 316 19.41 8.51 -3.59
C VAL A 316 18.08 7.83 -3.90
N ALA A 317 18.11 6.53 -4.27
CA ALA A 317 16.88 5.77 -4.49
C ALA A 317 16.04 5.66 -3.21
N ALA A 318 16.66 5.43 -2.06
CA ALA A 318 15.98 5.40 -0.77
C ALA A 318 15.37 6.77 -0.42
N LEU A 319 16.13 7.87 -0.59
CA LEU A 319 15.69 9.24 -0.31
C LEU A 319 14.52 9.67 -1.20
N ALA A 320 14.35 9.10 -2.40
CA ALA A 320 13.18 9.36 -3.23
C ALA A 320 11.86 9.01 -2.52
N GLY A 321 11.89 8.13 -1.51
CA GLY A 321 10.76 7.84 -0.64
C GLY A 321 10.21 9.05 0.12
N VAL A 322 11.05 10.03 0.47
CA VAL A 322 10.61 11.25 1.20
C VAL A 322 9.52 12.00 0.41
N GLY A 323 9.76 12.24 -0.88
CA GLY A 323 8.82 12.98 -1.71
C GLY A 323 7.50 12.24 -1.91
N THR A 324 7.55 10.92 -2.13
CA THR A 324 6.32 10.11 -2.24
C THR A 324 5.54 10.09 -0.92
N GLY A 325 6.24 10.05 0.21
CA GLY A 325 5.64 10.14 1.53
C GLY A 325 4.96 11.48 1.80
N ILE A 326 5.65 12.61 1.56
CA ILE A 326 5.09 13.97 1.75
C ILE A 326 3.83 14.17 0.89
N ALA A 327 3.80 13.61 -0.32
CA ALA A 327 2.64 13.70 -1.21
C ALA A 327 1.41 12.95 -0.66
N GLY A 328 1.57 11.92 0.19
CA GLY A 328 0.49 11.06 0.68
C GLY A 328 -0.69 11.79 1.29
N PRO A 329 -0.54 12.57 2.38
CA PRO A 329 -1.63 13.30 3.01
C PRO A 329 -2.32 14.28 2.07
N SER A 330 -1.57 14.96 1.19
CA SER A 330 -2.14 15.87 0.18
C SER A 330 -2.98 15.11 -0.85
N ARG A 331 -2.56 13.91 -1.26
CA ARG A 331 -3.32 12.99 -2.12
C ARG A 331 -4.66 12.62 -1.48
N ASP A 332 -4.65 12.16 -0.24
CA ASP A 332 -5.86 11.70 0.44
C ASP A 332 -6.87 12.85 0.62
N MET A 333 -6.38 14.06 0.93
CA MET A 333 -7.22 15.24 0.99
C MET A 333 -7.76 15.64 -0.39
N LEU A 334 -6.98 15.50 -1.46
CA LEU A 334 -7.42 15.78 -2.83
C LEU A 334 -8.56 14.85 -3.23
N ILE A 335 -8.47 13.56 -2.93
CA ILE A 335 -9.51 12.56 -3.17
C ILE A 335 -10.78 12.92 -2.38
N LYS A 336 -10.63 13.26 -1.10
CA LYS A 336 -11.75 13.69 -0.27
C LYS A 336 -12.49 14.89 -0.88
N ARG A 337 -11.76 15.89 -1.38
CA ARG A 337 -12.35 17.08 -2.05
C ARG A 337 -13.00 16.74 -3.40
N ALA A 338 -12.50 15.71 -4.08
CA ALA A 338 -13.03 15.26 -5.37
C ALA A 338 -14.27 14.36 -5.24
N SER A 339 -14.49 13.77 -4.06
CA SER A 339 -15.59 12.86 -3.78
C SER A 339 -16.91 13.59 -3.60
N PRO A 340 -18.04 13.10 -4.16
CA PRO A 340 -19.35 13.68 -3.91
C PRO A 340 -19.81 13.40 -2.48
N PRO A 341 -20.64 14.29 -1.88
CA PRO A 341 -21.24 14.07 -0.56
C PRO A 341 -21.99 12.72 -0.50
N GLY A 342 -21.80 11.98 0.59
CA GLY A 342 -22.49 10.66 0.81
C GLY A 342 -21.91 9.47 0.05
N ALA A 343 -20.94 9.66 -0.86
CA ALA A 343 -20.33 8.57 -1.64
C ALA A 343 -18.85 8.31 -1.27
N THR A 344 -18.33 8.93 -0.21
CA THR A 344 -16.92 8.91 0.13
C THR A 344 -16.36 7.47 0.25
N GLY A 345 -17.04 6.56 0.96
CA GLY A 345 -16.58 5.18 1.12
C GLY A 345 -16.49 4.41 -0.21
N ARG A 346 -17.50 4.56 -1.08
CA ARG A 346 -17.54 3.91 -2.40
C ARG A 346 -16.47 4.46 -3.33
N VAL A 347 -16.25 5.77 -3.31
CA VAL A 347 -15.17 6.42 -4.08
C VAL A 347 -13.80 5.94 -3.62
N TYR A 348 -13.56 5.90 -2.30
CA TYR A 348 -12.29 5.38 -1.78
C TYR A 348 -12.07 3.91 -2.17
N GLY A 349 -13.08 3.03 -2.05
CA GLY A 349 -12.97 1.64 -2.48
C GLY A 349 -12.57 1.50 -3.95
N THR A 350 -13.21 2.27 -4.85
CA THR A 350 -12.87 2.27 -6.28
C THR A 350 -11.48 2.86 -6.53
N VAL A 351 -11.13 3.95 -5.89
CA VAL A 351 -9.83 4.62 -6.08
C VAL A 351 -8.68 3.74 -5.57
N TYR A 352 -8.85 3.08 -4.43
CA TYR A 352 -7.83 2.18 -3.88
C TYR A 352 -7.67 0.88 -4.68
N SER A 353 -8.67 0.42 -5.44
CA SER A 353 -8.47 -0.71 -6.36
C SER A 353 -7.47 -0.40 -7.48
N GLY A 354 -7.22 0.90 -7.76
CA GLY A 354 -6.11 1.32 -8.61
C GLY A 354 -4.74 0.92 -8.06
N LEU A 355 -4.60 0.83 -6.73
CA LEU A 355 -3.38 0.35 -6.07
C LEU A 355 -3.12 -1.13 -6.41
N ASP A 356 -4.09 -2.01 -6.16
CA ASP A 356 -3.93 -3.44 -6.44
C ASP A 356 -3.68 -3.69 -7.93
N LEU A 357 -4.41 -2.96 -8.81
CA LEU A 357 -4.20 -3.07 -10.25
C LEU A 357 -2.80 -2.59 -10.67
N GLY A 358 -2.30 -1.51 -10.06
CA GLY A 358 -0.95 -1.00 -10.30
C GLY A 358 0.13 -2.04 -9.97
N PHE A 359 0.04 -2.69 -8.82
CA PHE A 359 0.95 -3.77 -8.44
C PHE A 359 0.85 -4.97 -9.39
N SER A 360 -0.38 -5.37 -9.74
CA SER A 360 -0.59 -6.57 -10.57
C SER A 360 -0.08 -6.40 -12.01
N VAL A 361 -0.21 -5.21 -12.58
CA VAL A 361 0.24 -4.94 -13.95
C VAL A 361 1.74 -4.62 -14.00
N ALA A 362 2.23 -3.83 -13.06
CA ALA A 362 3.61 -3.34 -13.09
C ALA A 362 4.64 -4.46 -12.86
N ALA A 363 4.38 -5.38 -11.92
CA ALA A 363 5.36 -6.36 -11.52
C ALA A 363 5.86 -7.25 -12.69
N PRO A 364 5.02 -7.89 -13.53
CA PRO A 364 5.52 -8.66 -14.65
C PRO A 364 6.15 -7.78 -15.75
N VAL A 365 5.66 -6.56 -15.95
CA VAL A 365 6.23 -5.63 -16.93
C VAL A 365 7.66 -5.24 -16.56
N PHE A 366 7.89 -4.83 -15.32
CA PHE A 366 9.23 -4.48 -14.82
C PHE A 366 10.14 -5.70 -14.72
N GLY A 367 9.59 -6.87 -14.38
CA GLY A 367 10.32 -8.14 -14.44
C GLY A 367 10.84 -8.42 -15.85
N ALA A 368 9.99 -8.29 -16.89
CA ALA A 368 10.39 -8.49 -18.27
C ALA A 368 11.44 -7.48 -18.76
N LEU A 369 11.45 -6.25 -18.26
CA LEU A 369 12.52 -5.29 -18.56
C LEU A 369 13.85 -5.74 -17.93
N LEU A 370 13.82 -6.26 -16.73
CA LEU A 370 15.01 -6.74 -16.02
C LEU A 370 15.56 -8.04 -16.66
N ASP A 371 14.70 -8.93 -17.15
CA ASP A 371 15.08 -10.14 -17.90
C ASP A 371 15.83 -9.79 -19.20
N ARG A 372 15.46 -8.66 -19.84
CA ARG A 372 16.13 -8.13 -21.03
C ARG A 372 17.43 -7.37 -20.73
N GLY A 373 17.87 -7.31 -19.48
CA GLY A 373 19.07 -6.58 -19.05
C GLY A 373 18.88 -5.06 -18.98
N LEU A 374 17.64 -4.56 -19.10
CA LEU A 374 17.34 -3.13 -19.06
C LEU A 374 17.25 -2.63 -17.60
N ASN A 375 18.34 -2.78 -16.84
CA ASN A 375 18.35 -2.53 -15.40
C ASN A 375 17.96 -1.09 -15.02
N GLY A 376 18.43 -0.08 -15.75
CA GLY A 376 18.07 1.33 -15.54
C GLY A 376 16.58 1.61 -15.81
N ALA A 377 15.91 0.78 -16.61
CA ALA A 377 14.49 0.95 -16.93
C ALA A 377 13.58 0.80 -15.71
N ILE A 378 14.03 0.10 -14.66
CA ILE A 378 13.31 0.03 -13.37
C ILE A 378 13.12 1.44 -12.79
N PHE A 379 14.16 2.25 -12.79
CA PHE A 379 14.14 3.60 -12.25
C PHE A 379 13.51 4.61 -13.21
N TYR A 380 13.78 4.52 -14.52
CA TYR A 380 13.13 5.36 -15.54
C TYR A 380 11.63 5.13 -15.62
N GLY A 381 11.21 3.85 -15.59
CA GLY A 381 9.79 3.49 -15.58
C GLY A 381 9.08 3.97 -14.31
N SER A 382 9.74 3.83 -13.15
CA SER A 382 9.21 4.40 -11.90
C SER A 382 9.05 5.91 -11.99
N ALA A 383 10.04 6.62 -12.53
CA ALA A 383 9.97 8.07 -12.72
C ALA A 383 8.84 8.49 -13.68
N LEU A 384 8.71 7.76 -14.80
CA LEU A 384 7.63 7.99 -15.77
C LEU A 384 6.25 7.80 -15.14
N THR A 385 6.07 6.72 -14.40
CA THR A 385 4.77 6.45 -13.75
C THR A 385 4.46 7.44 -12.62
N LEU A 386 5.45 7.93 -11.88
CA LEU A 386 5.26 9.05 -10.96
C LEU A 386 4.83 10.33 -11.70
N ALA A 387 5.43 10.64 -12.85
CA ALA A 387 5.06 11.80 -13.66
C ALA A 387 3.62 11.67 -14.21
N LEU A 388 3.18 10.48 -14.63
CA LEU A 388 1.79 10.21 -15.01
C LEU A 388 0.82 10.36 -13.83
N GLY A 389 1.25 9.99 -12.62
CA GLY A 389 0.54 10.28 -11.38
C GLY A 389 0.38 11.79 -11.16
N VAL A 390 1.45 12.58 -11.35
CA VAL A 390 1.40 14.05 -11.27
C VAL A 390 0.40 14.62 -12.28
N ALA A 391 0.42 14.15 -13.52
CA ALA A 391 -0.55 14.59 -14.53
C ALA A 391 -2.00 14.30 -14.09
N SER A 392 -2.24 13.12 -13.54
CA SER A 392 -3.57 12.75 -13.01
C SER A 392 -4.02 13.68 -11.87
N ALA A 393 -3.14 13.96 -10.90
CA ALA A 393 -3.44 14.88 -9.79
C ALA A 393 -3.69 16.32 -10.26
N GLY A 394 -2.90 16.79 -11.23
CA GLY A 394 -3.07 18.11 -11.86
C GLY A 394 -4.44 18.27 -12.54
N LEU A 395 -4.88 17.23 -13.27
CA LEU A 395 -6.20 17.22 -13.90
C LEU A 395 -7.34 17.23 -12.88
N VAL A 396 -7.20 16.55 -11.73
CA VAL A 396 -8.16 16.64 -10.62
C VAL A 396 -8.20 18.05 -10.07
N GLY A 397 -7.04 18.66 -9.80
CA GLY A 397 -6.94 20.03 -9.27
C GLY A 397 -7.59 21.06 -10.19
N MET A 398 -7.32 20.99 -11.49
CA MET A 398 -7.96 21.87 -12.49
C MET A 398 -9.49 21.70 -12.52
N GLY A 399 -9.99 20.48 -12.42
CA GLY A 399 -11.43 20.20 -12.36
C GLY A 399 -12.09 20.78 -11.12
N LEU A 400 -11.44 20.75 -9.98
CA LEU A 400 -11.92 21.33 -8.74
C LEU A 400 -11.96 22.87 -8.81
N ALA A 401 -10.90 23.49 -9.35
CA ALA A 401 -10.84 24.94 -9.55
C ALA A 401 -11.94 25.45 -10.49
N ALA A 402 -12.19 24.75 -11.61
CA ALA A 402 -13.25 25.10 -12.54
C ALA A 402 -14.66 24.99 -11.91
N ARG A 403 -14.88 24.02 -11.00
CA ARG A 403 -16.16 23.91 -10.26
C ARG A 403 -16.33 25.05 -9.27
N ALA A 404 -15.26 25.46 -8.57
CA ALA A 404 -15.29 26.57 -7.63
C ALA A 404 -15.61 27.89 -8.35
N GLY A 405 -14.97 28.17 -9.49
CA GLY A 405 -15.23 29.37 -10.30
C GLY A 405 -16.69 29.46 -10.77
N ARG A 406 -17.28 28.34 -11.26
CA ARG A 406 -18.71 28.30 -11.66
C ARG A 406 -19.67 28.57 -10.50
N ARG A 407 -19.36 28.10 -9.29
CA ARG A 407 -20.20 28.38 -8.10
C ARG A 407 -20.18 29.86 -7.70
N VAL A 408 -19.03 30.51 -7.80
CA VAL A 408 -18.91 31.98 -7.53
C VAL A 408 -19.69 32.76 -8.57
N GLN A 409 -19.61 32.41 -9.84
CA GLN A 409 -20.37 33.07 -10.93
C GLN A 409 -21.88 32.87 -10.83
N ALA A 410 -22.33 31.72 -10.31
CA ALA A 410 -23.75 31.43 -10.11
C ALA A 410 -24.34 32.09 -8.85
N ALA A 411 -23.48 32.60 -7.95
CA ALA A 411 -23.88 33.26 -6.71
C ALA A 411 -23.79 34.78 -6.81
N ALA A 412 -23.15 35.32 -7.87
CA ALA A 412 -23.09 36.73 -8.25
C ALA A 412 -24.19 37.10 -9.25
#